data_44154770e640feb1670d7ec57d004876
#
_entry.id   44154770e640feb1670d7ec57d004876
#
_cell.length_a   1.000
_cell.length_b   1.000
_cell.length_c   1.000
_cell.angle_alpha   90.00
_cell.angle_beta   90.00
_cell.angle_gamma   90.00
#
_symmetry.space_group_name_H-M   'P 1'
#
loop_
_entity.id
_entity.type
_entity.pdbx_description
1 polymer ?
#
loop_
_entity_poly.entity_id
_entity_poly.type
_entity_poly.pdbx_seq_one_letter_code
_entity_poly.pdbx_strand_id
1 'polypeptide(L)'
;MSTTNQYVDGIGNIQLAEGVIRMDLMMIDEVGAEQAKAHKAGVLAMSLPAFMRSYQQMSQVIEKMVEQGVLKRQDAPAPSAGTVEAKP
;
A
#
# COMPACT_ATOMS: atom_id res chain seq x y z
N MET A 1 10.72 -20.96 15.65
CA MET A 1 10.45 -20.36 14.35
C MET A 1 10.81 -18.89 14.37
N SER A 2 11.58 -18.45 13.43
CA SER A 2 12.03 -17.06 13.43
C SER A 2 11.07 -16.20 12.62
N THR A 3 10.95 -14.96 13.02
CA THR A 3 10.11 -14.00 12.35
C THR A 3 11.01 -12.98 11.65
N THR A 4 10.70 -12.71 10.40
CA THR A 4 11.45 -11.74 9.62
C THR A 4 10.63 -10.47 9.47
N ASN A 5 11.23 -9.36 9.81
CA ASN A 5 10.62 -8.06 9.58
C ASN A 5 11.19 -7.46 8.34
N GLN A 6 10.32 -7.07 7.43
CA GLN A 6 10.75 -6.43 6.20
C GLN A 6 10.11 -5.06 6.12
N TYR A 7 10.93 -4.05 5.94
CA TYR A 7 10.46 -2.68 5.77
C TYR A 7 10.43 -2.33 4.29
N VAL A 8 9.33 -1.73 3.87
CA VAL A 8 9.24 -1.17 2.53
C VAL A 8 8.57 0.20 2.64
N ASP A 9 8.85 1.04 1.69
CA ASP A 9 8.28 2.39 1.70
C ASP A 9 6.91 2.43 1.06
N GLY A 10 6.55 1.44 0.28
CA GLY A 10 5.23 1.42 -0.31
C GLY A 10 5.05 0.26 -1.27
N ILE A 11 3.88 0.26 -1.85
CA ILE A 11 3.48 -0.72 -2.85
C ILE A 11 3.47 -0.02 -4.20
N GLY A 12 4.09 -0.64 -5.17
CA GLY A 12 4.07 -0.10 -6.52
C GLY A 12 2.98 -0.75 -7.35
N ASN A 13 3.38 -1.45 -8.39
CA ASN A 13 2.44 -2.05 -9.31
C ASN A 13 1.74 -3.25 -8.67
N ILE A 14 0.46 -3.40 -8.94
CA ILE A 14 -0.33 -4.52 -8.44
C ILE A 14 -0.92 -5.24 -9.65
N GLN A 15 -0.74 -6.55 -9.69
CA GLN A 15 -1.22 -7.35 -10.80
C GLN A 15 -2.00 -8.55 -10.29
N LEU A 16 -3.06 -8.87 -10.99
CA LEU A 16 -3.83 -10.08 -10.72
C LEU A 16 -3.68 -11.01 -11.91
N ALA A 17 -3.22 -12.20 -11.65
CA ALA A 17 -3.12 -13.23 -12.68
C ALA A 17 -3.34 -14.59 -12.05
N GLU A 18 -4.23 -15.36 -12.65
CA GLU A 18 -4.47 -16.74 -12.22
C GLU A 18 -4.82 -16.86 -10.75
N GLY A 19 -5.60 -15.90 -10.25
CA GLY A 19 -6.05 -15.94 -8.87
C GLY A 19 -5.01 -15.52 -7.85
N VAL A 20 -3.88 -15.02 -8.30
CA VAL A 20 -2.80 -14.56 -7.42
C VAL A 20 -2.58 -13.08 -7.62
N ILE A 21 -2.52 -12.36 -6.51
CA ILE A 21 -2.20 -10.93 -6.52
C ILE A 21 -0.71 -10.79 -6.25
N ARG A 22 -0.04 -10.04 -7.12
CA ARG A 22 1.38 -9.72 -6.92
C ARG A 22 1.54 -8.22 -6.81
N MET A 23 2.22 -7.81 -5.77
CA MET A 23 2.42 -6.39 -5.48
C MET A 23 3.92 -6.12 -5.41
N ASP A 24 4.37 -5.12 -6.14
CA ASP A 24 5.77 -4.73 -6.08
C ASP A 24 6.02 -3.99 -4.78
N LEU A 25 7.06 -4.40 -4.06
CA LEU A 25 7.48 -3.73 -2.84
C LEU A 25 8.54 -2.72 -3.21
N MET A 26 8.29 -1.46 -2.85
CA MET A 26 9.13 -0.36 -3.31
C MET A 26 9.89 0.27 -2.18
N MET A 27 11.13 0.65 -2.47
CA MET A 27 11.96 1.40 -1.55
C MET A 27 12.33 2.73 -2.20
N ILE A 28 12.30 3.78 -1.39
CA ILE A 28 12.65 5.12 -1.86
C ILE A 28 14.14 5.32 -1.64
N ASP A 29 14.85 5.64 -2.72
CA ASP A 29 16.31 5.75 -2.66
C ASP A 29 16.77 7.12 -2.21
N GLU A 30 16.07 8.18 -2.65
CA GLU A 30 16.46 9.54 -2.34
C GLU A 30 15.27 10.32 -1.86
N VAL A 31 15.48 11.01 -0.74
CA VAL A 31 14.46 11.87 -0.18
C VAL A 31 15.03 13.29 -0.19
N GLY A 32 14.23 14.24 -0.67
CA GLY A 32 14.67 15.62 -0.70
C GLY A 32 15.16 16.09 -2.04
N ALA A 33 15.33 15.19 -2.99
CA ALA A 33 15.67 15.58 -4.35
C ALA A 33 14.42 16.10 -5.05
N GLU A 34 14.60 16.79 -6.19
CA GLU A 34 13.46 17.25 -6.93
C GLU A 34 12.55 16.11 -7.34
N GLN A 35 13.12 14.96 -7.61
CA GLN A 35 12.36 13.79 -7.96
C GLN A 35 12.78 12.66 -7.06
N ALA A 36 11.80 12.09 -6.40
CA ALA A 36 12.06 10.91 -5.60
C ALA A 36 12.32 9.74 -6.52
N LYS A 37 13.34 8.97 -6.22
CA LYS A 37 13.66 7.77 -6.97
C LYS A 37 13.33 6.57 -6.12
N ALA A 38 12.76 5.57 -6.75
CA ALA A 38 12.38 4.35 -6.05
C ALA A 38 12.79 3.16 -6.88
N HIS A 39 13.03 2.05 -6.20
CA HIS A 39 13.34 0.81 -6.88
C HIS A 39 12.52 -0.31 -6.27
N LYS A 40 12.36 -1.37 -7.03
CA LYS A 40 11.62 -2.54 -6.58
C LYS A 40 12.53 -3.38 -5.69
N ALA A 41 12.10 -3.59 -4.46
CA ALA A 41 12.86 -4.35 -3.48
C ALA A 41 12.41 -5.80 -3.41
N GLY A 42 11.25 -6.11 -3.93
CA GLY A 42 10.75 -7.47 -3.90
C GLY A 42 9.32 -7.52 -4.37
N VAL A 43 8.72 -8.68 -4.23
CA VAL A 43 7.33 -8.89 -4.63
C VAL A 43 6.63 -9.63 -3.51
N LEU A 44 5.44 -9.17 -3.17
CA LEU A 44 4.58 -9.88 -2.24
C LEU A 44 3.45 -10.51 -3.03
N ALA A 45 3.27 -11.81 -2.88
CA ALA A 45 2.24 -12.52 -3.61
C ALA A 45 1.30 -13.19 -2.63
N MET A 46 0.02 -13.18 -2.94
CA MET A 46 -0.96 -13.86 -2.12
C MET A 46 -2.15 -14.22 -2.98
N SER A 47 -2.94 -15.16 -2.51
CA SER A 47 -4.15 -15.53 -3.21
C SER A 47 -5.15 -14.37 -3.17
N LEU A 48 -6.07 -14.37 -4.11
CA LEU A 48 -7.11 -13.34 -4.13
C LEU A 48 -7.92 -13.33 -2.83
N PRO A 49 -8.38 -14.48 -2.30
CA PRO A 49 -9.09 -14.43 -1.01
C PRO A 49 -8.24 -13.85 0.11
N ALA A 50 -6.95 -14.20 0.15
CA ALA A 50 -6.07 -13.66 1.18
C ALA A 50 -5.92 -12.15 1.03
N PHE A 51 -5.83 -11.68 -0.21
CA PHE A 51 -5.74 -10.25 -0.48
C PHE A 51 -6.98 -9.53 0.04
N MET A 52 -8.15 -10.07 -0.22
CA MET A 52 -9.39 -9.44 0.21
C MET A 52 -9.50 -9.40 1.73
N ARG A 53 -9.08 -10.48 2.40
CA ARG A 53 -9.07 -10.47 3.86
C ARG A 53 -8.09 -9.45 4.41
N SER A 54 -6.92 -9.35 3.78
CA SER A 54 -5.91 -8.37 4.19
C SER A 54 -6.42 -6.95 4.03
N TYR A 55 -7.12 -6.70 2.94
CA TYR A 55 -7.68 -5.39 2.70
C TYR A 55 -8.67 -5.01 3.82
N GLN A 56 -9.51 -5.94 4.20
CA GLN A 56 -10.48 -5.68 5.27
C GLN A 56 -9.77 -5.40 6.59
N GLN A 57 -8.73 -6.15 6.89
CA GLN A 57 -7.98 -5.93 8.11
C GLN A 57 -7.30 -4.58 8.12
N MET A 58 -6.71 -4.21 7.00
CA MET A 58 -6.05 -2.92 6.90
C MET A 58 -7.06 -1.77 7.02
N SER A 59 -8.24 -1.94 6.43
CA SER A 59 -9.28 -0.93 6.55
C SER A 59 -9.69 -0.73 7.99
N GLN A 60 -9.80 -1.82 8.74
CA GLN A 60 -10.17 -1.72 10.15
C GLN A 60 -9.10 -1.00 10.96
N VAL A 61 -7.83 -1.24 10.64
CA VAL A 61 -6.74 -0.55 11.32
C VAL A 61 -6.81 0.94 11.05
N ILE A 62 -7.09 1.31 9.80
CA ILE A 62 -7.21 2.72 9.44
C ILE A 62 -8.36 3.36 10.20
N GLU A 63 -9.50 2.66 10.30
CA GLU A 63 -10.63 3.19 11.06
C GLU A 63 -10.27 3.44 12.51
N LYS A 64 -9.52 2.51 13.10
CA LYS A 64 -9.10 2.69 14.49
C LYS A 64 -8.16 3.87 14.63
N MET A 65 -7.26 4.06 13.68
CA MET A 65 -6.35 5.20 13.72
C MET A 65 -7.12 6.50 13.67
N VAL A 66 -8.16 6.57 12.85
CA VAL A 66 -8.97 7.77 12.77
C VAL A 66 -9.69 8.01 14.10
N GLU A 67 -10.24 6.95 14.69
CA GLU A 67 -10.94 7.07 15.97
C GLU A 67 -10.02 7.52 17.09
N GLN A 68 -8.78 7.07 17.06
CA GLN A 68 -7.82 7.42 18.10
C GLN A 68 -7.13 8.75 17.86
N GLY A 69 -7.43 9.41 16.75
CA GLY A 69 -6.84 10.70 16.47
C GLY A 69 -5.43 10.62 15.89
N VAL A 70 -4.95 9.42 15.62
CA VAL A 70 -3.62 9.25 15.03
C VAL A 70 -3.62 9.67 13.57
N LEU A 71 -4.75 9.48 12.89
CA LEU A 71 -4.85 9.73 11.47
C LEU A 71 -6.10 10.54 11.22
N LYS A 72 -5.98 11.58 10.38
CA LYS A 72 -7.13 12.35 9.95
C LYS A 72 -7.62 11.83 8.63
N ARG A 73 -8.90 11.51 8.59
CA ARG A 73 -9.52 11.11 7.33
C ARG A 73 -9.80 12.36 6.51
N GLN A 74 -9.35 12.34 5.28
CA GLN A 74 -9.64 13.44 4.37
C GLN A 74 -10.79 13.03 3.49
N ASP A 75 -11.79 13.88 3.46
CA ASP A 75 -12.95 13.62 2.61
C ASP A 75 -12.67 13.90 1.17
N ALA A 76 -11.78 14.79 0.91
CA ALA A 76 -11.43 15.05 -0.47
C ALA A 76 -10.63 13.88 -0.96
N PRO A 77 -10.99 13.43 -2.05
CA PRO A 77 -10.22 12.32 -2.57
C PRO A 77 -8.90 12.84 -2.99
N ALA A 78 -8.59 12.80 -2.43
CA ALA A 78 -7.61 13.54 -2.69
C ALA A 78 -6.88 13.35 -3.83
N PRO A 79 -7.52 13.25 -3.87
CA PRO A 79 -7.12 13.10 -4.58
C PRO A 79 -6.55 12.98 -5.16
N SER A 80 -6.52 12.85 -5.06
CA SER A 80 -6.39 12.55 -5.50
C SER A 80 -6.03 12.31 -6.09
N ALA A 81 -5.85 12.34 -6.15
CA ALA A 81 -5.97 11.95 -6.49
C ALA A 81 -5.87 11.58 -7.11
N GLY A 82 -5.57 11.59 -7.24
CA GLY A 82 -5.97 11.15 -7.51
C GLY A 82 -5.99 10.57 -8.06
N THR A 83 -5.88 10.37 -7.96
CA THR A 83 -6.39 9.87 -8.13
C THR A 83 -6.76 9.24 -8.55
N VAL A 84 -6.67 9.17 -8.53
CA VAL A 84 -7.39 8.64 -8.63
C VAL A 84 -7.89 8.40 -9.06
N GLU A 85 -7.81 8.35 -9.11
CA GLU A 85 -8.62 8.16 -9.23
C GLU A 85 -9.08 7.99 -9.67
N ALA A 86 -8.76 8.17 -9.70
CA ALA A 86 -9.44 8.01 -9.87
C ALA A 86 -9.77 7.99 -10.45
N LYS A 87 -9.76 8.08 -10.57
CA LYS A 87 -10.36 8.12 -10.80
C LYS A 87 -10.85 8.24 -11.18
N PRO A 88 -10.65 8.32 -11.45
CA PRO A 88 -11.27 8.52 -11.54
C PRO A 88 -11.71 8.52 -11.60
#